data_437b60f2f97636c5f916811c60eeecce
#
_entry.id   437b60f2f97636c5f916811c60eeecce
#
_cell.length_a   1.000
_cell.length_b   1.000
_cell.length_c   1.000
_cell.angle_alpha   90.00
_cell.angle_beta   90.00
_cell.angle_gamma   90.00
#
_symmetry.space_group_name_H-M   'P 1'
#
loop_
_entity.id
_entity.type
_entity.pdbx_description
1 polymer ?
#
loop_
_entity_poly.entity_id
_entity_poly.type
_entity_poly.pdbx_seq_one_letter_code
_entity_poly.pdbx_strand_id
1 'polypeptide(L)'
;MIKKIFAAVLLACVMGLLISSMDIAESKISVRHGNTDKQPLQIEFGKYLCHESGTVINDLYNTAQAVMPNGDTYFFNDIANVFMWLMRQKNKDEIVVWVYSQDTEKYIIAKDAWYSRVEITPMGYGFGAYEFHNYGRSDYYYDEIVLCAARGETLLNPLIN
;
A
#
# COMPACT_ATOMS: atom_id res chain seq x y z
N MET A 1 17.94 19.27 54.93
CA MET A 1 16.60 19.32 54.26
C MET A 1 16.71 19.80 52.81
N ILE A 2 17.39 20.90 52.53
CA ILE A 2 17.58 21.48 51.20
C ILE A 2 18.20 20.51 50.16
N LYS A 3 19.23 19.73 50.50
CA LYS A 3 19.86 18.78 49.60
C LYS A 3 18.91 17.64 49.15
N LYS A 4 17.98 17.23 49.98
CA LYS A 4 16.98 16.18 49.61
C LYS A 4 15.92 16.74 48.65
N ILE A 5 15.54 18.02 48.85
CA ILE A 5 14.59 18.69 47.96
C ILE A 5 15.23 18.89 46.57
N PHE A 6 16.49 19.29 46.53
CA PHE A 6 17.21 19.50 45.28
C PHE A 6 17.35 18.19 44.48
N ALA A 7 17.65 17.07 45.14
CA ALA A 7 17.73 15.76 44.53
C ALA A 7 16.36 15.28 43.98
N ALA A 8 15.27 15.56 44.69
CA ALA A 8 13.93 15.18 44.26
C ALA A 8 13.50 15.98 43.02
N VAL A 9 13.82 17.31 42.97
CA VAL A 9 13.53 18.15 41.82
C VAL A 9 14.36 17.73 40.61
N LEU A 10 15.65 17.44 40.79
CA LEU A 10 16.49 16.95 39.71
C LEU A 10 15.99 15.62 39.13
N LEU A 11 15.58 14.71 39.99
CA LEU A 11 15.02 13.41 39.57
C LEU A 11 13.71 13.59 38.80
N ALA A 12 12.83 14.48 39.24
CA ALA A 12 11.59 14.79 38.53
C ALA A 12 11.84 15.43 37.15
N CYS A 13 12.83 16.34 37.04
CA CYS A 13 13.23 16.93 35.75
C CYS A 13 13.81 15.87 34.80
N VAL A 14 14.65 14.96 35.29
CA VAL A 14 15.21 13.88 34.47
C VAL A 14 14.11 12.90 34.02
N MET A 15 13.19 12.52 34.90
CA MET A 15 12.04 11.71 34.52
C MET A 15 11.13 12.40 33.51
N GLY A 16 10.88 13.71 33.66
CA GLY A 16 10.12 14.50 32.70
C GLY A 16 10.78 14.55 31.32
N LEU A 17 12.10 14.69 31.27
CA LEU A 17 12.88 14.64 30.02
C LEU A 17 12.86 13.24 29.38
N LEU A 18 12.91 12.18 30.17
CA LEU A 18 12.82 10.79 29.67
C LEU A 18 11.43 10.49 29.10
N ILE A 19 10.37 10.99 29.72
CA ILE A 19 9.00 10.79 29.23
C ILE A 19 8.75 11.60 27.95
N SER A 20 9.30 12.83 27.83
CA SER A 20 9.18 13.64 26.63
C SER A 20 10.02 13.14 25.46
N SER A 21 11.05 12.32 25.72
CA SER A 21 11.87 11.68 24.68
C SER A 21 11.35 10.28 24.26
N MET A 22 10.32 9.77 24.91
CA MET A 22 9.60 8.61 24.39
C MET A 22 8.75 9.07 23.21
N ASP A 23 9.33 9.09 22.02
CA ASP A 23 8.56 9.10 20.79
C ASP A 23 7.60 7.93 20.86
N ILE A 24 6.30 8.25 21.02
CA ILE A 24 5.23 7.26 20.89
C ILE A 24 5.34 6.82 19.43
N ALA A 25 5.95 5.68 19.19
CA ALA A 25 6.08 5.12 17.85
C ALA A 25 4.65 5.02 17.29
N GLU A 26 4.31 5.90 16.37
CA GLU A 26 3.00 5.95 15.74
C GLU A 26 2.75 4.57 15.13
N SER A 27 1.68 3.89 15.56
CA SER A 27 1.38 2.55 15.10
C SER A 27 1.09 2.58 13.60
N LYS A 28 1.92 1.89 12.82
CA LYS A 28 1.72 1.78 11.37
C LYS A 28 0.50 0.90 11.07
N ILE A 29 -0.24 1.26 10.03
CA ILE A 29 -1.49 0.62 9.63
C ILE A 29 -1.23 -0.27 8.42
N SER A 30 -1.39 -1.58 8.53
CA SER A 30 -1.35 -2.52 7.39
C SER A 30 -2.76 -2.97 6.96
N VAL A 31 -3.75 -2.83 7.84
CA VAL A 31 -5.16 -3.15 7.58
C VAL A 31 -6.04 -2.09 8.24
N ARG A 32 -7.07 -1.65 7.54
CA ARG A 32 -8.10 -0.75 8.08
C ARG A 32 -9.44 -1.48 8.09
N HIS A 33 -10.10 -1.51 9.26
CA HIS A 33 -11.40 -2.16 9.42
C HIS A 33 -12.57 -1.19 9.19
N GLY A 34 -13.73 -1.75 8.84
CA GLY A 34 -14.99 -1.02 8.82
C GLY A 34 -15.30 -0.24 7.54
N ASN A 35 -14.62 -0.53 6.43
CA ASN A 35 -14.93 0.06 5.13
C ASN A 35 -16.10 -0.67 4.45
N THR A 36 -17.30 -0.48 4.97
CA THR A 36 -18.52 -1.16 4.49
C THR A 36 -18.96 -0.69 3.10
N ASP A 37 -18.64 0.56 2.76
CA ASP A 37 -19.00 1.16 1.47
C ASP A 37 -18.05 0.71 0.34
N LYS A 38 -16.99 -0.02 0.70
CA LYS A 38 -15.97 -0.56 -0.22
C LYS A 38 -15.33 0.49 -1.12
N GLN A 39 -15.29 1.75 -0.68
CA GLN A 39 -14.64 2.84 -1.39
C GLN A 39 -13.14 2.88 -1.06
N PRO A 40 -12.30 3.44 -1.95
CA PRO A 40 -10.88 3.59 -1.64
C PRO A 40 -10.70 4.58 -0.49
N LEU A 41 -9.81 4.23 0.44
CA LEU A 41 -9.50 5.08 1.59
C LEU A 41 -8.35 6.02 1.26
N GLN A 42 -8.37 7.20 1.85
CA GLN A 42 -7.26 8.15 1.74
C GLN A 42 -6.04 7.60 2.50
N ILE A 43 -4.88 7.58 1.84
CA ILE A 43 -3.61 7.17 2.42
C ILE A 43 -2.86 8.41 2.93
N GLU A 44 -2.53 8.41 4.22
CA GLU A 44 -1.62 9.36 4.84
C GLU A 44 -0.19 8.81 4.71
N PHE A 45 0.70 9.55 4.04
CA PHE A 45 2.08 9.11 3.82
C PHE A 45 2.82 8.88 5.15
N GLY A 46 3.64 7.86 5.17
CA GLY A 46 4.39 7.48 6.36
C GLY A 46 3.60 6.69 7.40
N LYS A 47 2.27 6.60 7.30
CA LYS A 47 1.40 5.95 8.29
C LYS A 47 0.97 4.54 7.87
N TYR A 48 0.84 4.30 6.58
CA TYR A 48 0.38 3.02 6.05
C TYR A 48 1.54 2.13 5.60
N LEU A 49 1.38 0.83 5.79
CA LEU A 49 2.32 -0.20 5.33
C LEU A 49 1.72 -1.00 4.19
N CYS A 50 2.54 -1.34 3.24
CA CYS A 50 2.21 -2.38 2.27
C CYS A 50 2.03 -3.72 2.98
N HIS A 51 0.91 -4.37 2.74
CA HIS A 51 0.57 -5.64 3.39
C HIS A 51 1.55 -6.78 3.01
N GLU A 52 2.04 -6.79 1.78
CA GLU A 52 2.95 -7.84 1.28
C GLU A 52 4.41 -7.59 1.64
N SER A 53 4.89 -6.37 1.41
CA SER A 53 6.31 -6.05 1.59
C SER A 53 6.66 -5.52 2.99
N GLY A 54 5.67 -5.08 3.77
CA GLY A 54 5.88 -4.41 5.06
C GLY A 54 6.51 -3.03 4.96
N THR A 55 6.72 -2.51 3.74
CA THR A 55 7.33 -1.19 3.53
C THR A 55 6.32 -0.07 3.72
N VAL A 56 6.80 1.10 4.16
CA VAL A 56 5.97 2.30 4.34
C VAL A 56 5.55 2.85 2.98
N ILE A 57 4.27 3.24 2.87
CA ILE A 57 3.73 3.89 1.68
C ILE A 57 3.98 5.40 1.80
N ASN A 58 4.78 5.95 0.89
CA ASN A 58 5.21 7.35 0.88
C ASN A 58 4.75 8.13 -0.35
N ASP A 59 4.16 7.47 -1.33
CA ASP A 59 3.50 8.09 -2.48
C ASP A 59 2.30 7.23 -2.91
N LEU A 60 1.52 7.73 -3.87
CA LEU A 60 0.33 7.02 -4.37
C LEU A 60 0.57 6.28 -5.69
N TYR A 61 1.62 6.62 -6.42
CA TYR A 61 1.90 5.98 -7.70
C TYR A 61 2.10 4.47 -7.52
N ASN A 62 1.45 3.70 -8.38
CA ASN A 62 1.45 2.23 -8.35
C ASN A 62 0.84 1.59 -7.09
N THR A 63 0.20 2.39 -6.21
CA THR A 63 -0.49 1.82 -5.04
C THR A 63 -1.79 1.15 -5.42
N ALA A 64 -2.20 0.20 -4.58
CA ALA A 64 -3.50 -0.46 -4.67
C ALA A 64 -4.11 -0.67 -3.28
N GLN A 65 -5.42 -0.86 -3.26
CA GLN A 65 -6.18 -1.22 -2.08
C GLN A 65 -7.09 -2.40 -2.40
N ALA A 66 -7.15 -3.38 -1.50
CA ALA A 66 -8.09 -4.49 -1.60
C ALA A 66 -9.07 -4.44 -0.44
N VAL A 67 -10.35 -4.36 -0.74
CA VAL A 67 -11.43 -4.30 0.25
C VAL A 67 -12.14 -5.63 0.28
N MET A 68 -12.04 -6.31 1.42
CA MET A 68 -12.67 -7.60 1.68
C MET A 68 -14.20 -7.47 1.82
N PRO A 69 -14.96 -8.56 1.69
CA PRO A 69 -16.41 -8.55 1.91
C PRO A 69 -16.84 -8.02 3.29
N ASN A 70 -16.04 -8.26 4.33
CA ASN A 70 -16.28 -7.79 5.70
C ASN A 70 -15.87 -6.32 5.95
N GLY A 71 -15.37 -5.61 4.93
CA GLY A 71 -14.93 -4.22 5.02
C GLY A 71 -13.49 -4.03 5.50
N ASP A 72 -12.70 -5.08 5.62
CA ASP A 72 -11.26 -4.94 5.86
C ASP A 72 -10.55 -4.47 4.60
N THR A 73 -9.77 -3.40 4.71
CA THR A 73 -9.01 -2.82 3.60
C THR A 73 -7.53 -3.06 3.80
N TYR A 74 -6.90 -3.68 2.83
CA TYR A 74 -5.47 -3.96 2.74
C TYR A 74 -4.81 -2.98 1.77
N PHE A 75 -3.58 -2.55 2.09
CA PHE A 75 -2.85 -1.53 1.33
C PHE A 75 -1.61 -2.14 0.68
N PHE A 76 -1.32 -1.73 -0.53
CA PHE A 76 -0.17 -2.21 -1.31
C PHE A 76 0.53 -1.03 -1.97
N ASN A 77 1.86 -1.04 -1.94
CA ASN A 77 2.69 -0.03 -2.58
C ASN A 77 3.06 -0.37 -4.03
N ASP A 78 2.67 -1.55 -4.51
CA ASP A 78 2.92 -2.02 -5.87
C ASP A 78 1.72 -2.84 -6.35
N ILE A 79 1.26 -2.57 -7.57
CA ILE A 79 0.09 -3.23 -8.17
C ILE A 79 0.31 -4.74 -8.32
N ALA A 80 1.53 -5.18 -8.63
CA ALA A 80 1.81 -6.61 -8.70
C ALA A 80 1.61 -7.30 -7.34
N ASN A 81 1.92 -6.62 -6.24
CA ASN A 81 1.72 -7.16 -4.89
C ASN A 81 0.24 -7.47 -4.62
N VAL A 82 -0.69 -6.57 -4.98
CA VAL A 82 -2.12 -6.83 -4.75
C VAL A 82 -2.60 -8.00 -5.61
N PHE A 83 -2.14 -8.14 -6.85
CA PHE A 83 -2.56 -9.24 -7.71
C PHE A 83 -2.00 -10.59 -7.24
N MET A 84 -0.74 -10.65 -6.85
CA MET A 84 -0.14 -11.85 -6.26
C MET A 84 -0.84 -12.25 -4.97
N TRP A 85 -1.20 -11.28 -4.12
CA TRP A 85 -1.96 -11.51 -2.91
C TRP A 85 -3.38 -11.99 -3.22
N LEU A 86 -4.07 -11.35 -4.16
CA LEU A 86 -5.44 -11.68 -4.57
C LEU A 86 -5.56 -13.14 -5.06
N MET A 87 -4.59 -13.62 -5.80
CA MET A 87 -4.58 -15.01 -6.31
C MET A 87 -4.52 -16.06 -5.20
N ARG A 88 -4.09 -15.70 -4.00
CA ARG A 88 -4.07 -16.58 -2.83
C ARG A 88 -5.36 -16.54 -2.00
N GLN A 89 -6.29 -15.64 -2.35
CA GLN A 89 -7.56 -15.50 -1.62
C GLN A 89 -8.60 -16.48 -2.15
N LYS A 90 -9.30 -17.18 -1.24
CA LYS A 90 -10.36 -18.14 -1.60
C LYS A 90 -11.59 -17.46 -2.21
N ASN A 91 -11.89 -16.25 -1.75
CA ASN A 91 -13.04 -15.44 -2.13
C ASN A 91 -12.67 -14.24 -3.00
N LYS A 92 -11.65 -14.40 -3.85
CA LYS A 92 -11.09 -13.31 -4.66
C LYS A 92 -12.11 -12.55 -5.51
N ASP A 93 -13.16 -13.22 -5.95
CA ASP A 93 -14.20 -12.65 -6.82
C ASP A 93 -15.12 -11.67 -6.08
N GLU A 94 -15.15 -11.73 -4.74
CA GLU A 94 -15.91 -10.84 -3.86
C GLU A 94 -15.10 -9.64 -3.36
N ILE A 95 -13.78 -9.66 -3.58
CA ILE A 95 -12.85 -8.60 -3.16
C ILE A 95 -12.91 -7.45 -4.17
N VAL A 96 -13.12 -6.24 -3.68
CA VAL A 96 -13.04 -5.04 -4.52
C VAL A 96 -11.61 -4.53 -4.50
N VAL A 97 -10.98 -4.46 -5.66
CA VAL A 97 -9.62 -3.94 -5.81
C VAL A 97 -9.65 -2.58 -6.47
N TRP A 98 -8.99 -1.63 -5.84
CA TRP A 98 -8.73 -0.29 -6.34
C TRP A 98 -7.27 -0.15 -6.68
N VAL A 99 -6.95 0.49 -7.81
CA VAL A 99 -5.59 0.82 -8.24
C VAL A 99 -5.48 2.32 -8.48
N TYR A 100 -4.34 2.90 -8.15
CA TYR A 100 -4.10 4.31 -8.41
C TYR A 100 -3.73 4.52 -9.87
N SER A 101 -4.55 5.29 -10.58
CA SER A 101 -4.35 5.62 -11.99
C SER A 101 -3.27 6.68 -12.16
N GLN A 102 -2.30 6.42 -13.05
CA GLN A 102 -1.17 7.32 -13.29
C GLN A 102 -1.54 8.52 -14.15
N ASP A 103 -2.55 8.38 -15.00
CA ASP A 103 -2.98 9.44 -15.93
C ASP A 103 -4.04 10.38 -15.34
N THR A 104 -4.84 9.91 -14.37
CA THR A 104 -5.91 10.71 -13.76
C THR A 104 -5.73 10.97 -12.27
N GLU A 105 -4.66 10.46 -11.67
CA GLU A 105 -4.24 10.70 -10.28
C GLU A 105 -5.34 10.42 -9.24
N LYS A 106 -6.11 9.35 -9.46
CA LYS A 106 -7.18 8.89 -8.57
C LYS A 106 -7.24 7.36 -8.50
N TYR A 107 -7.90 6.84 -7.49
CA TYR A 107 -8.22 5.42 -7.44
C TYR A 107 -9.36 5.09 -8.40
N ILE A 108 -9.18 4.04 -9.18
CA ILE A 108 -10.17 3.46 -10.09
C ILE A 108 -10.32 1.97 -9.80
N ILE A 109 -11.46 1.38 -10.20
CA ILE A 109 -11.67 -0.06 -10.06
C ILE A 109 -10.64 -0.80 -10.91
N ALA A 110 -9.96 -1.77 -10.32
CA ALA A 110 -8.89 -2.50 -11.01
C ALA A 110 -9.38 -3.21 -12.29
N LYS A 111 -10.63 -3.70 -12.30
CA LYS A 111 -11.20 -4.38 -13.46
C LYS A 111 -11.49 -3.46 -14.64
N ASP A 112 -11.60 -2.15 -14.40
CA ASP A 112 -11.89 -1.14 -15.41
C ASP A 112 -10.62 -0.42 -15.92
N ALA A 113 -9.46 -0.74 -15.33
CA ALA A 113 -8.18 -0.12 -15.67
C ALA A 113 -7.50 -0.79 -16.86
N TRP A 114 -6.71 0.00 -17.57
CA TRP A 114 -5.67 -0.45 -18.48
C TRP A 114 -4.34 -0.57 -17.76
N TYR A 115 -3.47 -1.46 -18.18
CA TYR A 115 -2.21 -1.70 -17.48
C TYR A 115 -0.99 -1.64 -18.39
N SER A 116 0.09 -1.10 -17.82
CA SER A 116 1.45 -1.14 -18.35
C SER A 116 2.28 -2.20 -17.61
N ARG A 117 3.36 -2.68 -18.25
CA ARG A 117 4.35 -3.58 -17.66
C ARG A 117 5.76 -2.99 -17.60
N VAL A 118 5.91 -1.70 -17.89
CA VAL A 118 7.22 -1.05 -18.07
C VAL A 118 7.42 0.15 -17.12
N GLU A 119 6.61 0.24 -16.05
CA GLU A 119 6.68 1.36 -15.12
C GLU A 119 7.81 1.17 -14.09
N ILE A 120 8.28 2.30 -13.57
CA ILE A 120 9.16 2.28 -12.40
C ILE A 120 8.27 2.13 -11.17
N THR A 121 8.37 0.99 -10.48
CA THR A 121 7.54 0.69 -9.32
C THR A 121 8.39 0.44 -8.08
N PRO A 122 7.84 0.62 -6.85
CA PRO A 122 8.60 0.45 -5.61
C PRO A 122 9.26 -0.91 -5.45
N MET A 123 8.63 -1.98 -5.97
CA MET A 123 9.17 -3.34 -5.92
C MET A 123 9.87 -3.74 -7.22
N GLY A 124 9.93 -2.88 -8.23
CA GLY A 124 10.54 -3.15 -9.52
C GLY A 124 9.76 -4.12 -10.40
N TYR A 125 8.50 -4.39 -10.11
CA TYR A 125 7.70 -5.33 -10.90
C TYR A 125 7.23 -4.76 -12.25
N GLY A 126 7.11 -3.44 -12.36
CA GLY A 126 6.84 -2.77 -13.63
C GLY A 126 5.37 -2.54 -13.96
N PHE A 127 4.42 -2.85 -13.07
CA PHE A 127 3.00 -2.72 -13.36
C PHE A 127 2.47 -1.33 -12.97
N GLY A 128 1.88 -0.64 -13.94
CA GLY A 128 1.18 0.63 -13.75
C GLY A 128 -0.28 0.54 -14.19
N ALA A 129 -1.17 1.31 -13.58
CA ALA A 129 -2.58 1.38 -13.94
C ALA A 129 -2.92 2.74 -14.56
N TYR A 130 -3.84 2.72 -15.53
CA TYR A 130 -4.32 3.87 -16.29
C TYR A 130 -5.84 3.80 -16.44
N GLU A 131 -6.52 4.93 -16.36
CA GLU A 131 -7.95 5.00 -16.64
C GLU A 131 -8.23 4.93 -18.13
N PHE A 132 -7.35 5.53 -18.94
CA PHE A 132 -7.48 5.56 -20.40
C PHE A 132 -6.43 4.68 -21.07
N HIS A 133 -6.84 4.05 -22.18
CA HIS A 133 -5.92 3.28 -23.00
C HIS A 133 -4.87 4.19 -23.61
N ASN A 134 -3.61 3.94 -23.31
CA ASN A 134 -2.46 4.61 -23.91
C ASN A 134 -1.72 3.62 -24.79
N TYR A 135 -2.03 3.64 -26.09
CA TYR A 135 -1.52 2.71 -27.10
C TYR A 135 0.01 2.61 -27.07
N GLY A 136 0.51 1.38 -26.97
CA GLY A 136 1.94 1.09 -26.88
C GLY A 136 2.52 1.23 -25.47
N ARG A 137 1.71 1.61 -24.47
CA ARG A 137 2.15 1.69 -23.08
C ARG A 137 1.24 0.94 -22.12
N SER A 138 -0.07 1.20 -22.14
CA SER A 138 -1.06 0.55 -21.26
C SER A 138 -1.98 -0.36 -22.08
N ASP A 139 -1.42 -1.44 -22.63
CA ASP A 139 -2.11 -2.31 -23.60
C ASP A 139 -2.70 -3.58 -22.97
N TYR A 140 -2.53 -3.79 -21.67
CA TYR A 140 -3.00 -4.98 -20.97
C TYR A 140 -4.35 -4.73 -20.28
N TYR A 141 -5.26 -5.70 -20.39
CA TYR A 141 -6.48 -5.74 -19.60
C TYR A 141 -6.24 -6.38 -18.23
N TYR A 142 -7.22 -6.22 -17.33
CA TYR A 142 -7.17 -6.75 -15.98
C TYR A 142 -6.82 -8.25 -15.91
N ASP A 143 -7.49 -9.09 -16.68
CA ASP A 143 -7.26 -10.55 -16.62
C ASP A 143 -5.85 -10.91 -17.11
N GLU A 144 -5.34 -10.19 -18.10
CA GLU A 144 -4.00 -10.41 -18.65
C GLU A 144 -2.93 -10.01 -17.63
N ILE A 145 -3.06 -8.83 -17.01
CA ILE A 145 -2.06 -8.36 -16.05
C ILE A 145 -2.06 -9.19 -14.76
N VAL A 146 -3.22 -9.64 -14.30
CA VAL A 146 -3.34 -10.57 -13.16
C VAL A 146 -2.66 -11.90 -13.48
N LEU A 147 -2.81 -12.40 -14.70
CA LEU A 147 -2.15 -13.62 -15.16
C LEU A 147 -0.63 -13.43 -15.25
N CYS A 148 -0.15 -12.30 -15.74
CA CYS A 148 1.27 -11.95 -15.74
C CYS A 148 1.83 -11.95 -14.30
N ALA A 149 1.15 -11.33 -13.35
CA ALA A 149 1.54 -11.34 -11.94
C ALA A 149 1.60 -12.77 -11.36
N ALA A 150 0.59 -13.60 -11.65
CA ALA A 150 0.52 -14.99 -11.18
C ALA A 150 1.64 -15.86 -11.72
N ARG A 151 2.13 -15.58 -12.92
CA ARG A 151 3.24 -16.29 -13.58
C ARG A 151 4.62 -15.73 -13.24
N GLY A 152 4.70 -14.64 -12.48
CA GLY A 152 5.95 -13.93 -12.22
C GLY A 152 6.52 -13.21 -13.44
N GLU A 153 5.68 -12.88 -14.41
CA GLU A 153 6.04 -12.13 -15.62
C GLU A 153 6.18 -10.65 -15.32
N THR A 154 7.21 -10.29 -14.57
CA THR A 154 7.52 -8.94 -14.10
C THR A 154 8.87 -8.47 -14.64
N LEU A 155 9.20 -7.19 -14.52
CA LEU A 155 10.51 -6.66 -14.94
C LEU A 155 11.70 -7.28 -14.19
N LEU A 156 11.46 -7.89 -13.03
CA LEU A 156 12.49 -8.61 -12.28
C LEU A 156 12.81 -9.98 -12.85
N ASN A 157 12.00 -10.51 -13.76
CA ASN A 157 12.21 -11.81 -14.35
C ASN A 157 12.88 -11.69 -15.73
N PRO A 158 14.21 -11.91 -15.83
CA PRO A 158 14.96 -11.71 -17.08
C PRO A 158 14.61 -12.74 -18.18
N LEU A 159 13.86 -13.81 -17.88
CA LEU A 159 13.47 -14.83 -18.84
C LEU A 159 12.17 -14.47 -19.60
N ILE A 160 11.48 -13.42 -19.18
CA ILE A 160 10.14 -13.07 -19.68
C ILE A 160 10.12 -11.67 -20.31
N ASN A 161 11.21 -10.93 -20.22
CA ASN A 161 11.41 -9.60 -20.81
C ASN A 161 12.01 -9.66 -22.21
#